data_ce200f88b26483919da89c7306981b61
#
_entry.id   ce200f88b26483919da89c7306981b61
#
_cell.length_a   1.000
_cell.length_b   1.000
_cell.length_c   1.000
_cell.angle_alpha   90.00
_cell.angle_beta   90.00
_cell.angle_gamma   90.00
#
_symmetry.space_group_name_H-M   'P 1'
#
loop_
_entity.id
_entity.type
_entity.pdbx_description
1 polymer ?
#
loop_
_entity_poly.entity_id
_entity_poly.type
_entity_poly.pdbx_seq_one_letter_code
_entity_poly.pdbx_strand_id
1 'polypeptide(L)'
;MARRALQPGELGNITTTKVSKQGKAWVVNQDNGTHWRASVLVGRRGNTPKRIRTIATSKRQAVKQCEEQAKQYIDDAKRASGAITPQSTPTEVWDAYAQSQRHQALAPATRRNYETAIADSQHENPHWWHLPLEEAITVSALTALYDGYAARHGSGRARTSLRAALGVALKLASDAVNLSSFHSTRPTETPIINPVRARLDGDRILTPTEMRALIAALEQYDAKRKPEQDAVDALILQTYLGVRAGELFSLTWGNIDLATGTVRGVESRKTHRMYPDKTLPEWQADRLRAKAGNPPHPAPGVRLFDRAQATMYRECRLLLNKVGQPGLSIHGIRKTVGSIIFDTYGARAAAAWLAHSNVQTTIAYYVKLDGAMPEGPVDLLNRGE
;
A
#
# COMPACT_ATOMS: atom_id res chain seq x y z
N MET A 1 -5.30 21.27 -46.39
CA MET A 1 -4.58 22.17 -45.46
C MET A 1 -4.04 21.39 -44.30
N ALA A 2 -2.74 21.36 -44.09
CA ALA A 2 -2.12 20.72 -42.93
C ALA A 2 -2.56 21.46 -41.65
N ARG A 3 -3.04 20.73 -40.62
CA ARG A 3 -3.39 21.32 -39.33
C ARG A 3 -2.12 21.87 -38.69
N ARG A 4 -2.11 23.19 -38.39
CA ARG A 4 -1.02 23.81 -37.63
C ARG A 4 -0.77 23.05 -36.32
N ALA A 5 0.48 22.73 -36.05
CA ALA A 5 0.88 22.12 -34.76
C ALA A 5 0.62 23.14 -33.61
N LEU A 6 0.02 22.67 -32.54
CA LEU A 6 -0.21 23.49 -31.34
C LEU A 6 1.13 23.82 -30.68
N GLN A 7 1.32 25.09 -30.31
CA GLN A 7 2.46 25.54 -29.54
C GLN A 7 2.37 25.02 -28.09
N PRO A 8 3.49 24.89 -27.35
CA PRO A 8 3.48 24.47 -25.95
C PRO A 8 2.55 25.36 -25.11
N GLY A 9 1.61 24.77 -24.40
CA GLY A 9 0.59 25.49 -23.63
C GLY A 9 -0.58 26.05 -24.41
N GLU A 10 -0.58 25.90 -25.75
CA GLU A 10 -1.71 26.30 -26.59
C GLU A 10 -2.84 25.28 -26.50
N LEU A 11 -4.08 25.76 -26.36
CA LEU A 11 -5.28 24.93 -26.36
C LEU A 11 -5.83 24.80 -27.77
N GLY A 12 -6.07 23.56 -28.19
CA GLY A 12 -6.86 23.29 -29.39
C GLY A 12 -8.36 23.54 -29.16
N ASN A 13 -9.15 23.36 -30.20
CA ASN A 13 -10.60 23.47 -30.09
C ASN A 13 -11.18 22.37 -29.21
N ILE A 14 -12.11 22.73 -28.31
CA ILE A 14 -12.85 21.79 -27.52
C ILE A 14 -13.90 21.10 -28.41
N THR A 15 -13.80 19.78 -28.45
CA THR A 15 -14.79 18.94 -29.14
C THR A 15 -15.73 18.30 -28.13
N THR A 16 -17.01 18.23 -28.46
CA THR A 16 -18.00 17.59 -27.58
C THR A 16 -18.70 16.43 -28.30
N THR A 17 -18.96 15.37 -27.59
CA THR A 17 -19.62 14.16 -28.13
C THR A 17 -20.53 13.56 -27.07
N LYS A 18 -21.73 13.14 -27.45
CA LYS A 18 -22.59 12.37 -26.55
C LYS A 18 -22.04 10.96 -26.36
N VAL A 19 -22.11 10.46 -25.14
CA VAL A 19 -21.60 9.13 -24.75
C VAL A 19 -22.55 8.42 -23.81
N SER A 20 -22.53 7.10 -23.83
CA SER A 20 -23.22 6.22 -22.90
C SER A 20 -22.22 5.30 -22.23
N LYS A 21 -22.49 4.88 -20.99
CA LYS A 21 -21.67 3.92 -20.27
C LYS A 21 -22.01 2.51 -20.71
N GLN A 22 -21.02 1.75 -21.15
CA GLN A 22 -21.13 0.31 -21.44
C GLN A 22 -20.08 -0.42 -20.60
N GLY A 23 -20.54 -1.11 -19.55
CA GLY A 23 -19.66 -1.73 -18.57
C GLY A 23 -18.74 -0.69 -17.90
N LYS A 24 -17.41 -0.86 -18.04
CA LYS A 24 -16.39 0.08 -17.51
C LYS A 24 -16.00 1.18 -18.49
N ALA A 25 -16.48 1.14 -19.74
CA ALA A 25 -16.11 2.07 -20.80
C ALA A 25 -17.21 3.09 -21.14
N TRP A 26 -16.79 4.26 -21.63
CA TRP A 26 -17.66 5.28 -22.18
C TRP A 26 -17.57 5.24 -23.71
N VAL A 27 -18.67 4.90 -24.35
CA VAL A 27 -18.78 4.70 -25.81
C VAL A 27 -19.51 5.89 -26.43
N VAL A 28 -19.10 6.27 -27.62
CA VAL A 28 -19.80 7.31 -28.39
C VAL A 28 -21.20 6.83 -28.75
N ASN A 29 -22.21 7.62 -28.40
CA ASN A 29 -23.60 7.41 -28.74
C ASN A 29 -24.25 8.77 -29.00
N GLN A 30 -24.32 9.16 -30.25
CA GLN A 30 -24.77 10.52 -30.64
C GLN A 30 -26.28 10.68 -30.45
N ASP A 31 -27.05 9.63 -30.66
CA ASP A 31 -28.51 9.71 -30.66
C ASP A 31 -29.09 9.58 -29.24
N ASN A 32 -28.63 8.60 -28.47
CA ASN A 32 -29.18 8.26 -27.15
C ASN A 32 -28.17 8.38 -26.00
N GLY A 33 -27.11 9.15 -26.18
CA GLY A 33 -26.09 9.35 -25.12
C GLY A 33 -26.65 10.07 -23.90
N THR A 34 -26.42 9.51 -22.73
CA THR A 34 -26.87 10.05 -21.43
C THR A 34 -25.93 11.11 -20.85
N HIS A 35 -24.72 11.17 -21.36
CA HIS A 35 -23.67 12.07 -20.89
C HIS A 35 -22.97 12.75 -22.07
N TRP A 36 -22.26 13.83 -21.75
CA TRP A 36 -21.44 14.57 -22.70
C TRP A 36 -19.96 14.38 -22.37
N ARG A 37 -19.18 14.00 -23.37
CA ARG A 37 -17.72 14.01 -23.30
C ARG A 37 -17.22 15.27 -23.98
N ALA A 38 -16.46 16.08 -23.24
CA ALA A 38 -15.66 17.14 -23.81
C ALA A 38 -14.20 16.68 -23.93
N SER A 39 -13.50 17.08 -24.97
CA SER A 39 -12.08 16.82 -25.14
C SER A 39 -11.36 17.97 -25.82
N VAL A 40 -10.16 18.26 -25.35
CA VAL A 40 -9.28 19.31 -25.87
C VAL A 40 -7.86 18.74 -26.01
N LEU A 41 -7.13 19.23 -27.00
CA LEU A 41 -5.70 18.96 -27.14
C LEU A 41 -4.92 20.14 -26.54
N VAL A 42 -3.92 19.84 -25.73
CA VAL A 42 -2.98 20.83 -25.18
C VAL A 42 -1.63 20.62 -25.85
N GLY A 43 -1.07 21.66 -26.43
CA GLY A 43 0.24 21.63 -27.03
C GLY A 43 1.33 21.32 -26.00
N ARG A 44 2.31 20.49 -26.38
CA ARG A 44 3.46 20.09 -25.57
C ARG A 44 4.75 20.38 -26.32
N ARG A 45 5.79 20.74 -25.59
CA ARG A 45 7.11 20.99 -26.16
C ARG A 45 7.72 19.66 -26.64
N GLY A 46 8.02 19.57 -27.96
CA GLY A 46 8.69 18.38 -28.53
C GLY A 46 7.91 17.07 -28.56
N ASN A 47 6.64 17.04 -28.14
CA ASN A 47 5.85 15.83 -27.98
C ASN A 47 4.45 15.94 -28.63
N THR A 48 3.81 14.77 -28.81
CA THR A 48 2.41 14.70 -29.24
C THR A 48 1.51 15.47 -28.26
N PRO A 49 0.57 16.32 -28.75
CA PRO A 49 -0.33 17.08 -27.90
C PRO A 49 -1.09 16.20 -26.89
N LYS A 50 -1.18 16.66 -25.64
CA LYS A 50 -1.92 15.96 -24.59
C LYS A 50 -3.41 16.11 -24.81
N ARG A 51 -4.14 15.01 -24.83
CA ARG A 51 -5.61 15.04 -24.88
C ARG A 51 -6.18 14.99 -23.48
N ILE A 52 -6.94 16.01 -23.09
CA ILE A 52 -7.71 16.06 -21.85
C ILE A 52 -9.16 15.74 -22.19
N ARG A 53 -9.81 14.94 -21.38
CA ARG A 53 -11.19 14.52 -21.56
C ARG A 53 -11.94 14.58 -20.24
N THR A 54 -13.18 15.10 -20.29
CA THR A 54 -14.11 15.10 -19.17
C THR A 54 -15.46 14.55 -19.61
N ILE A 55 -16.22 14.01 -18.66
CA ILE A 55 -17.56 13.49 -18.92
C ILE A 55 -18.49 14.04 -17.85
N ALA A 56 -19.62 14.62 -18.26
CA ALA A 56 -20.62 15.15 -17.38
C ALA A 56 -22.04 14.94 -17.95
N THR A 57 -23.04 15.12 -17.11
CA THR A 57 -24.45 14.96 -17.51
C THR A 57 -24.93 16.05 -18.44
N SER A 58 -24.30 17.24 -18.43
CA SER A 58 -24.63 18.31 -19.36
C SER A 58 -23.39 18.72 -20.21
N LYS A 59 -23.65 19.18 -21.44
CA LYS A 59 -22.62 19.67 -22.36
C LYS A 59 -21.83 20.82 -21.74
N ARG A 60 -22.54 21.79 -21.12
CA ARG A 60 -21.92 22.97 -20.50
C ARG A 60 -20.99 22.59 -19.37
N GLN A 61 -21.39 21.64 -18.53
CA GLN A 61 -20.59 21.14 -17.42
C GLN A 61 -19.35 20.37 -17.90
N ALA A 62 -19.49 19.50 -18.92
CA ALA A 62 -18.38 18.77 -19.51
C ALA A 62 -17.33 19.73 -20.10
N VAL A 63 -17.76 20.77 -20.81
CA VAL A 63 -16.89 21.80 -21.39
C VAL A 63 -16.17 22.55 -20.27
N LYS A 64 -16.92 23.07 -19.28
CA LYS A 64 -16.34 23.81 -18.15
C LYS A 64 -15.26 22.99 -17.41
N GLN A 65 -15.57 21.74 -17.07
CA GLN A 65 -14.60 20.85 -16.42
C GLN A 65 -13.38 20.57 -17.30
N CYS A 66 -13.58 20.44 -18.63
CA CYS A 66 -12.49 20.23 -19.58
C CYS A 66 -11.57 21.45 -19.66
N GLU A 67 -12.13 22.65 -19.67
CA GLU A 67 -11.38 23.91 -19.63
C GLU A 67 -10.60 24.08 -18.34
N GLU A 68 -11.24 23.82 -17.20
CA GLU A 68 -10.60 23.89 -15.87
C GLU A 68 -9.43 22.92 -15.76
N GLN A 69 -9.62 21.65 -16.17
CA GLN A 69 -8.55 20.66 -16.18
C GLN A 69 -7.43 21.00 -17.15
N ALA A 70 -7.76 21.58 -18.32
CA ALA A 70 -6.77 22.00 -19.29
C ALA A 70 -5.95 23.19 -18.78
N LYS A 71 -6.60 24.17 -18.17
CA LYS A 71 -5.91 25.31 -17.51
C LYS A 71 -5.02 24.82 -16.39
N GLN A 72 -5.53 23.95 -15.51
CA GLN A 72 -4.75 23.38 -14.43
C GLN A 72 -3.54 22.60 -14.96
N TYR A 73 -3.70 21.83 -16.03
CA TYR A 73 -2.58 21.13 -16.67
C TYR A 73 -1.53 22.12 -17.23
N ILE A 74 -1.96 23.23 -17.85
CA ILE A 74 -1.06 24.28 -18.36
C ILE A 74 -0.38 24.99 -17.19
N ASP A 75 -1.11 25.30 -16.12
CA ASP A 75 -0.55 25.99 -14.95
C ASP A 75 0.40 25.08 -14.17
N ASP A 76 0.09 23.78 -14.07
CA ASP A 76 1.01 22.79 -13.53
C ASP A 76 2.27 22.65 -14.42
N ALA A 77 2.10 22.68 -15.74
CA ALA A 77 3.22 22.69 -16.69
C ALA A 77 4.02 24.00 -16.63
N LYS A 78 3.38 25.16 -16.41
CA LYS A 78 4.04 26.45 -16.20
C LYS A 78 4.72 26.56 -14.84
N ARG A 79 4.15 26.00 -13.78
CA ARG A 79 4.78 25.91 -12.45
C ARG A 79 5.94 24.92 -12.45
N ALA A 80 5.82 23.85 -13.23
CA ALA A 80 6.94 22.99 -13.59
C ALA A 80 7.97 23.67 -14.51
N SER A 81 7.68 24.85 -15.02
CA SER A 81 8.55 25.65 -15.90
C SER A 81 9.49 26.61 -15.16
N GLY A 82 9.84 26.33 -13.91
CA GLY A 82 11.23 26.42 -13.54
C GLY A 82 11.96 25.34 -14.36
N ALA A 83 11.87 25.49 -15.66
CA ALA A 83 12.17 24.68 -16.81
C ALA A 83 13.00 23.44 -16.51
N ILE A 84 12.37 22.33 -16.14
CA ILE A 84 13.06 21.06 -16.23
C ILE A 84 13.44 20.84 -17.68
N THR A 85 14.73 20.78 -17.94
CA THR A 85 15.34 20.61 -19.26
C THR A 85 16.11 19.29 -19.29
N PRO A 86 16.58 18.82 -20.44
CA PRO A 86 17.48 17.66 -20.49
C PRO A 86 18.76 17.83 -19.67
N GLN A 87 19.18 19.08 -19.42
CA GLN A 87 20.35 19.43 -18.63
C GLN A 87 20.07 19.55 -17.13
N SER A 88 18.80 19.57 -16.72
CA SER A 88 18.43 19.53 -15.29
C SER A 88 18.89 18.23 -14.63
N THR A 89 19.17 18.27 -13.36
CA THR A 89 19.62 17.11 -12.59
C THR A 89 18.45 16.35 -11.96
N PRO A 90 18.59 15.07 -11.62
CA PRO A 90 17.62 14.33 -10.79
C PRO A 90 17.31 15.03 -9.46
N THR A 91 18.28 15.71 -8.85
CA THR A 91 18.09 16.50 -7.63
C THR A 91 17.07 17.61 -7.86
N GLU A 92 17.25 18.44 -8.90
CA GLU A 92 16.30 19.51 -9.23
C GLU A 92 14.89 19.00 -9.50
N VAL A 93 14.77 17.84 -10.18
CA VAL A 93 13.47 17.21 -10.44
C VAL A 93 12.82 16.70 -9.14
N TRP A 94 13.62 16.12 -8.26
CA TRP A 94 13.11 15.69 -6.96
C TRP A 94 12.65 16.85 -6.10
N ASP A 95 13.43 17.92 -6.04
CA ASP A 95 13.11 19.12 -5.23
C ASP A 95 11.82 19.79 -5.73
N ALA A 96 11.65 19.91 -7.05
CA ALA A 96 10.42 20.38 -7.65
C ALA A 96 9.22 19.48 -7.31
N TYR A 97 9.41 18.15 -7.31
CA TYR A 97 8.37 17.21 -6.91
C TYR A 97 8.05 17.30 -5.42
N ALA A 98 9.05 17.37 -4.56
CA ALA A 98 8.89 17.46 -3.10
C ALA A 98 8.09 18.69 -2.67
N GLN A 99 8.19 19.80 -3.41
CA GLN A 99 7.41 21.02 -3.19
C GLN A 99 5.99 20.95 -3.77
N SER A 100 5.67 19.93 -4.57
CA SER A 100 4.38 19.82 -5.23
C SER A 100 3.24 19.40 -4.27
N GLN A 101 2.02 19.83 -4.57
CA GLN A 101 0.82 19.37 -3.86
C GLN A 101 0.65 17.85 -3.91
N ARG A 102 1.13 17.18 -4.99
CA ARG A 102 1.08 15.72 -5.13
C ARG A 102 1.91 15.01 -4.08
N HIS A 103 3.11 15.53 -3.79
CA HIS A 103 3.95 14.97 -2.72
C HIS A 103 3.32 15.19 -1.35
N GLN A 104 2.76 16.39 -1.11
CA GLN A 104 2.10 16.72 0.14
C GLN A 104 0.82 15.90 0.38
N ALA A 105 0.11 15.53 -0.68
CA ALA A 105 -1.10 14.69 -0.63
C ALA A 105 -0.81 13.19 -0.39
N LEU A 106 0.47 12.76 -0.41
CA LEU A 106 0.82 11.39 -0.11
C LEU A 106 0.51 11.04 1.36
N ALA A 107 0.09 9.79 1.58
CA ALA A 107 -0.01 9.27 2.94
C ALA A 107 1.32 9.45 3.69
N PRO A 108 1.33 9.89 4.97
CA PRO A 108 2.56 10.24 5.70
C PRO A 108 3.64 9.15 5.69
N ALA A 109 3.23 7.88 5.74
CA ALA A 109 4.16 6.75 5.67
C ALA A 109 4.80 6.60 4.28
N THR A 110 4.03 6.78 3.20
CA THR A 110 4.53 6.73 1.83
C THR A 110 5.50 7.88 1.57
N ARG A 111 5.12 9.08 1.98
CA ARG A 111 5.97 10.28 1.86
C ARG A 111 7.31 10.07 2.55
N ARG A 112 7.30 9.66 3.82
CA ARG A 112 8.53 9.36 4.58
C ARG A 112 9.37 8.27 3.92
N ASN A 113 8.76 7.21 3.39
CA ASN A 113 9.49 6.15 2.70
C ASN A 113 10.18 6.65 1.44
N TYR A 114 9.53 7.54 0.67
CA TYR A 114 10.11 8.15 -0.52
C TYR A 114 11.26 9.09 -0.16
N GLU A 115 11.02 10.00 0.79
CA GLU A 115 12.04 10.93 1.29
C GLU A 115 13.28 10.19 1.80
N THR A 116 13.09 9.14 2.60
CA THR A 116 14.19 8.32 3.11
C THR A 116 14.94 7.61 1.97
N ALA A 117 14.23 6.99 1.02
CA ALA A 117 14.87 6.27 -0.07
C ALA A 117 15.67 7.21 -0.99
N ILE A 118 15.18 8.42 -1.21
CA ILE A 118 15.87 9.45 -1.98
C ILE A 118 17.11 9.96 -1.21
N ALA A 119 16.96 10.30 0.07
CA ALA A 119 18.08 10.78 0.90
C ALA A 119 19.20 9.73 1.01
N ASP A 120 18.83 8.45 1.24
CA ASP A 120 19.78 7.33 1.24
C ASP A 120 20.51 7.26 -0.11
N SER A 121 19.76 7.34 -1.22
CA SER A 121 20.31 7.26 -2.58
C SER A 121 21.20 8.46 -2.93
N GLN A 122 20.84 9.68 -2.50
CA GLN A 122 21.65 10.87 -2.69
C GLN A 122 22.98 10.77 -1.94
N HIS A 123 22.96 10.24 -0.73
CA HIS A 123 24.16 10.03 0.07
C HIS A 123 25.08 8.96 -0.53
N GLU A 124 24.52 7.88 -1.06
CA GLU A 124 25.27 6.72 -1.55
C GLU A 124 25.77 6.86 -3.00
N ASN A 125 25.02 7.58 -3.81
CA ASN A 125 25.28 7.76 -5.24
C ASN A 125 25.25 9.24 -5.65
N PRO A 126 26.00 10.13 -4.99
CA PRO A 126 25.91 11.57 -5.22
C PRO A 126 26.19 11.93 -6.68
N HIS A 127 27.10 11.23 -7.35
CA HIS A 127 27.43 11.48 -8.75
C HIS A 127 26.19 11.36 -9.65
N TRP A 128 25.37 10.31 -9.51
CA TRP A 128 24.16 10.12 -10.31
C TRP A 128 23.16 11.28 -10.16
N TRP A 129 23.04 11.79 -8.95
CA TRP A 129 22.07 12.86 -8.63
C TRP A 129 22.45 14.23 -9.21
N HIS A 130 23.70 14.36 -9.67
CA HIS A 130 24.23 15.56 -10.33
C HIS A 130 24.43 15.42 -11.84
N LEU A 131 24.17 14.26 -12.43
CA LEU A 131 24.21 14.08 -13.86
C LEU A 131 23.08 14.88 -14.55
N PRO A 132 23.28 15.36 -15.78
CA PRO A 132 22.16 15.77 -16.62
C PRO A 132 21.12 14.66 -16.77
N LEU A 133 19.84 14.99 -16.85
CA LEU A 133 18.76 13.99 -16.96
C LEU A 133 18.94 13.06 -18.17
N GLU A 134 19.41 13.58 -19.29
CA GLU A 134 19.64 12.77 -20.48
C GLU A 134 20.70 11.67 -20.27
N GLU A 135 21.64 11.89 -19.37
CA GLU A 135 22.64 10.91 -18.97
C GLU A 135 22.14 10.03 -17.82
N ALA A 136 21.51 10.63 -16.81
CA ALA A 136 21.01 9.96 -15.62
C ALA A 136 19.95 8.89 -15.91
N ILE A 137 19.10 9.09 -16.91
CA ILE A 137 18.02 8.17 -17.27
C ILE A 137 18.37 7.17 -18.36
N THR A 138 19.65 7.00 -18.66
CA THR A 138 20.13 5.91 -19.52
C THR A 138 19.99 4.56 -18.81
N VAL A 139 19.89 3.47 -19.57
CA VAL A 139 19.77 2.11 -19.00
C VAL A 139 20.95 1.80 -18.09
N SER A 140 22.17 2.13 -18.51
CA SER A 140 23.39 1.87 -17.74
C SER A 140 23.44 2.65 -16.43
N ALA A 141 23.14 3.95 -16.46
CA ALA A 141 23.13 4.81 -15.27
C ALA A 141 22.05 4.40 -14.26
N LEU A 142 20.86 4.04 -14.74
CA LEU A 142 19.76 3.55 -13.88
C LEU A 142 20.08 2.17 -13.28
N THR A 143 20.68 1.28 -14.06
CA THR A 143 21.09 -0.04 -13.55
C THR A 143 22.12 0.12 -12.45
N ALA A 144 23.18 0.92 -12.67
CA ALA A 144 24.19 1.18 -11.67
C ALA A 144 23.62 1.80 -10.38
N LEU A 145 22.67 2.76 -10.49
CA LEU A 145 21.97 3.34 -9.36
C LEU A 145 21.20 2.28 -8.57
N TYR A 146 20.42 1.46 -9.26
CA TYR A 146 19.58 0.45 -8.60
C TYR A 146 20.39 -0.65 -7.97
N ASP A 147 21.44 -1.13 -8.61
CA ASP A 147 22.30 -2.19 -8.10
C ASP A 147 23.10 -1.69 -6.88
N GLY A 148 23.63 -0.48 -6.95
CA GLY A 148 24.31 0.15 -5.81
C GLY A 148 23.40 0.31 -4.59
N TYR A 149 22.18 0.79 -4.80
CA TYR A 149 21.16 0.92 -3.74
C TYR A 149 20.70 -0.45 -3.22
N ALA A 150 20.47 -1.42 -4.13
CA ALA A 150 20.00 -2.75 -3.77
C ALA A 150 21.03 -3.54 -2.95
N ALA A 151 22.31 -3.35 -3.21
CA ALA A 151 23.40 -3.99 -2.46
C ALA A 151 23.36 -3.65 -0.96
N ARG A 152 22.88 -2.44 -0.60
CA ARG A 152 22.79 -1.98 0.81
C ARG A 152 21.40 -2.16 1.42
N HIS A 153 20.35 -1.93 0.63
CA HIS A 153 18.97 -1.87 1.13
C HIS A 153 18.08 -3.04 0.67
N GLY A 154 18.62 -3.91 -0.17
CA GLY A 154 17.90 -5.01 -0.80
C GLY A 154 17.08 -4.59 -2.03
N SER A 155 16.97 -5.50 -3.00
CA SER A 155 16.27 -5.28 -4.28
C SER A 155 14.79 -4.92 -4.11
N GLY A 156 14.14 -5.45 -3.08
CA GLY A 156 12.75 -5.12 -2.74
C GLY A 156 12.57 -3.63 -2.44
N ARG A 157 13.47 -3.03 -1.64
CA ARG A 157 13.43 -1.61 -1.28
C ARG A 157 13.83 -0.71 -2.46
N ALA A 158 14.82 -1.14 -3.26
CA ALA A 158 15.18 -0.45 -4.50
C ALA A 158 13.97 -0.32 -5.45
N ARG A 159 13.15 -1.37 -5.57
CA ARG A 159 11.96 -1.41 -6.42
C ARG A 159 10.77 -0.63 -5.85
N THR A 160 10.43 -0.86 -4.58
CA THR A 160 9.18 -0.35 -3.98
C THR A 160 9.30 1.06 -3.43
N SER A 161 10.50 1.53 -3.10
CA SER A 161 10.72 2.85 -2.54
C SER A 161 11.48 3.76 -3.50
N LEU A 162 12.74 3.46 -3.82
CA LEU A 162 13.56 4.32 -4.67
C LEU A 162 12.97 4.47 -6.08
N ARG A 163 12.75 3.36 -6.79
CA ARG A 163 12.19 3.42 -8.15
C ARG A 163 10.80 4.02 -8.19
N ALA A 164 9.96 3.77 -7.18
CA ALA A 164 8.64 4.37 -7.11
C ALA A 164 8.71 5.89 -6.87
N ALA A 165 9.58 6.36 -5.97
CA ALA A 165 9.82 7.78 -5.73
C ALA A 165 10.36 8.49 -6.98
N LEU A 166 11.37 7.91 -7.64
CA LEU A 166 11.88 8.43 -8.91
C LEU A 166 10.80 8.45 -10.00
N GLY A 167 9.96 7.40 -10.07
CA GLY A 167 8.90 7.31 -11.07
C GLY A 167 7.84 8.38 -10.96
N VAL A 168 7.52 8.85 -9.76
CA VAL A 168 6.57 9.96 -9.58
C VAL A 168 7.23 11.32 -9.81
N ALA A 169 8.49 11.48 -9.43
CA ALA A 169 9.25 12.71 -9.66
C ALA A 169 9.57 12.92 -11.15
N LEU A 170 10.11 11.91 -11.84
CA LEU A 170 10.47 11.98 -13.25
C LEU A 170 9.28 12.22 -14.19
N LYS A 171 8.04 12.01 -13.75
CA LYS A 171 6.86 12.44 -14.51
C LYS A 171 6.84 13.95 -14.77
N LEU A 172 7.47 14.75 -13.91
CA LEU A 172 7.62 16.19 -14.15
C LEU A 172 8.56 16.47 -15.32
N ALA A 173 9.52 15.57 -15.54
CA ALA A 173 10.52 15.68 -16.62
C ALA A 173 10.05 15.06 -17.94
N SER A 174 8.84 14.49 -18.02
CA SER A 174 8.36 13.74 -19.20
C SER A 174 8.27 14.55 -20.48
N ASP A 175 8.23 15.86 -20.39
CA ASP A 175 8.20 16.76 -21.53
C ASP A 175 9.60 17.24 -21.95
N ALA A 176 10.58 17.07 -21.08
CA ALA A 176 11.98 17.45 -21.30
C ALA A 176 12.82 16.29 -21.87
N VAL A 177 12.58 15.07 -21.37
CA VAL A 177 13.38 13.87 -21.70
C VAL A 177 12.51 12.66 -21.99
N ASN A 178 13.07 11.73 -22.78
CA ASN A 178 12.41 10.46 -23.05
C ASN A 178 12.60 9.48 -21.87
N LEU A 179 11.50 9.10 -21.24
CA LEU A 179 11.50 8.19 -20.08
C LEU A 179 11.44 6.70 -20.45
N SER A 180 11.61 6.32 -21.71
CA SER A 180 11.53 4.90 -22.15
C SER A 180 12.55 4.03 -21.40
N SER A 181 13.78 4.50 -21.25
CA SER A 181 14.84 3.79 -20.51
C SER A 181 14.45 3.61 -19.03
N PHE A 182 13.89 4.64 -18.38
CA PHE A 182 13.40 4.52 -17.01
C PHE A 182 12.24 3.50 -16.90
N HIS A 183 11.33 3.47 -17.87
CA HIS A 183 10.21 2.53 -17.83
C HIS A 183 10.65 1.08 -18.07
N SER A 184 11.64 0.85 -18.92
CA SER A 184 12.17 -0.49 -19.22
C SER A 184 13.17 -1.01 -18.17
N THR A 185 13.98 -0.13 -17.56
CA THR A 185 14.97 -0.52 -16.55
C THR A 185 14.30 -0.83 -15.21
N ARG A 186 14.60 -1.99 -14.67
CA ARG A 186 14.16 -2.44 -13.36
C ARG A 186 15.36 -2.67 -12.46
N PRO A 187 15.22 -2.46 -11.13
CA PRO A 187 16.23 -2.98 -10.20
C PRO A 187 16.42 -4.46 -10.45
N THR A 188 17.67 -4.88 -10.61
CA THR A 188 18.01 -6.29 -10.86
C THR A 188 17.41 -7.11 -9.72
N GLU A 189 16.63 -8.11 -10.06
CA GLU A 189 16.23 -9.07 -9.07
C GLU A 189 17.47 -9.87 -8.71
N THR A 190 17.98 -9.71 -7.49
CA THR A 190 18.75 -10.80 -6.89
C THR A 190 17.91 -12.04 -7.10
N PRO A 191 18.45 -13.14 -7.64
CA PRO A 191 17.66 -14.31 -7.96
C PRO A 191 16.84 -14.64 -6.74
N ILE A 192 15.54 -14.31 -6.81
CA ILE A 192 14.61 -14.65 -5.77
C ILE A 192 14.47 -16.14 -5.93
N ILE A 193 15.22 -16.85 -5.11
CA ILE A 193 14.97 -18.26 -4.85
C ILE A 193 13.52 -18.32 -4.42
N ASN A 194 12.61 -18.47 -5.37
CA ASN A 194 11.16 -18.51 -5.24
C ASN A 194 10.59 -17.35 -4.39
N PRO A 195 10.00 -16.28 -4.99
CA PRO A 195 9.49 -15.11 -4.23
C PRO A 195 8.47 -15.48 -3.17
N VAL A 196 7.78 -16.60 -3.32
CA VAL A 196 6.88 -17.17 -2.30
C VAL A 196 7.71 -17.70 -1.13
N ARG A 197 8.80 -18.40 -1.38
CA ARG A 197 9.67 -19.00 -0.36
C ARG A 197 10.48 -17.96 0.41
N ALA A 198 11.11 -17.02 -0.27
CA ALA A 198 11.84 -15.92 0.38
C ALA A 198 10.95 -15.01 1.25
N ARG A 199 9.65 -14.86 0.88
CA ARG A 199 8.68 -14.16 1.73
C ARG A 199 8.22 -14.99 2.93
N LEU A 200 8.23 -16.32 2.79
CA LEU A 200 7.90 -17.24 3.89
C LEU A 200 9.07 -17.39 4.87
N ASP A 201 10.30 -17.39 4.39
CA ASP A 201 11.50 -17.47 5.23
C ASP A 201 11.75 -16.19 6.06
N GLY A 202 11.24 -15.03 5.62
CA GLY A 202 11.36 -13.75 6.32
C GLY A 202 10.33 -13.52 7.45
N ASP A 203 9.23 -14.31 7.50
CA ASP A 203 8.16 -14.17 8.50
C ASP A 203 7.76 -15.56 8.99
N ARG A 204 8.23 -15.92 10.17
CA ARG A 204 7.86 -17.18 10.83
C ARG A 204 6.34 -17.29 10.97
N ILE A 205 5.77 -18.39 10.49
CA ILE A 205 4.38 -18.79 10.69
C ILE A 205 4.38 -19.93 11.68
N LEU A 206 3.54 -19.83 12.70
CA LEU A 206 3.42 -20.85 13.75
C LEU A 206 2.42 -21.92 13.31
N THR A 207 2.67 -23.15 13.73
CA THR A 207 1.65 -24.19 13.73
C THR A 207 0.58 -23.89 14.79
N PRO A 208 -0.62 -24.50 14.72
CA PRO A 208 -1.63 -24.35 15.78
C PRO A 208 -1.12 -24.71 17.18
N THR A 209 -0.23 -25.71 17.27
CA THR A 209 0.39 -26.10 18.53
C THR A 209 1.35 -25.05 19.08
N GLU A 210 2.22 -24.49 18.21
CA GLU A 210 3.11 -23.39 18.59
C GLU A 210 2.33 -22.11 18.96
N MET A 211 1.19 -21.85 18.28
CA MET A 211 0.34 -20.71 18.63
C MET A 211 -0.28 -20.90 20.04
N ARG A 212 -0.76 -22.09 20.39
CA ARG A 212 -1.24 -22.39 21.75
C ARG A 212 -0.14 -22.22 22.78
N ALA A 213 1.08 -22.71 22.47
CA ALA A 213 2.23 -22.54 23.34
C ALA A 213 2.61 -21.08 23.55
N LEU A 214 2.54 -20.25 22.48
CA LEU A 214 2.75 -18.82 22.59
C LEU A 214 1.72 -18.16 23.50
N ILE A 215 0.42 -18.48 23.33
CA ILE A 215 -0.66 -17.94 24.16
C ILE A 215 -0.39 -18.29 25.64
N ALA A 216 -0.13 -19.56 25.96
CA ALA A 216 0.18 -19.99 27.30
C ALA A 216 1.40 -19.29 27.92
N ALA A 217 2.47 -19.11 27.13
CA ALA A 217 3.65 -18.36 27.57
C ALA A 217 3.35 -16.88 27.84
N LEU A 218 2.49 -16.25 27.04
CA LEU A 218 2.06 -14.86 27.25
C LEU A 218 1.15 -14.71 28.47
N GLU A 219 0.27 -15.68 28.73
CA GLU A 219 -0.60 -15.71 29.93
C GLU A 219 0.21 -15.84 31.22
N GLN A 220 1.24 -16.70 31.21
CA GLN A 220 2.11 -16.93 32.35
C GLN A 220 3.18 -15.83 32.53
N TYR A 221 3.34 -14.93 31.57
CA TYR A 221 4.38 -13.90 31.64
C TYR A 221 4.09 -12.89 32.75
N ASP A 222 4.97 -12.82 33.74
CA ASP A 222 4.90 -11.89 34.85
C ASP A 222 5.41 -10.47 34.40
N ALA A 223 4.52 -9.69 33.80
CA ALA A 223 4.81 -8.36 33.36
C ALA A 223 4.97 -7.37 34.52
N LYS A 224 6.19 -6.89 34.75
CA LYS A 224 6.50 -5.99 35.87
C LYS A 224 6.16 -4.52 35.59
N ARG A 225 6.07 -4.14 34.34
CA ARG A 225 5.86 -2.75 33.92
C ARG A 225 4.64 -2.64 33.03
N LYS A 226 3.92 -1.52 33.13
CA LYS A 226 2.75 -1.25 32.26
C LYS A 226 3.02 -1.45 30.76
N PRO A 227 4.19 -1.03 30.18
CA PRO A 227 4.48 -1.33 28.76
C PRO A 227 4.53 -2.82 28.43
N GLU A 228 5.01 -3.65 29.36
CA GLU A 228 5.03 -5.10 29.18
C GLU A 228 3.63 -5.68 29.28
N GLN A 229 2.80 -5.22 30.21
CA GLN A 229 1.39 -5.61 30.31
C GLN A 229 0.63 -5.26 29.04
N ASP A 230 0.80 -4.03 28.52
CA ASP A 230 0.19 -3.61 27.26
C ASP A 230 0.67 -4.46 26.07
N ALA A 231 1.94 -4.86 26.05
CA ALA A 231 2.48 -5.74 25.02
C ALA A 231 1.93 -7.18 25.13
N VAL A 232 1.77 -7.72 26.34
CA VAL A 232 1.10 -9.01 26.57
C VAL A 232 -0.32 -8.97 26.03
N ASP A 233 -1.11 -7.98 26.45
CA ASP A 233 -2.50 -7.82 26.02
C ASP A 233 -2.61 -7.67 24.50
N ALA A 234 -1.73 -6.86 23.88
CA ALA A 234 -1.71 -6.65 22.44
C ALA A 234 -1.37 -7.93 21.67
N LEU A 235 -0.38 -8.71 22.14
CA LEU A 235 0.01 -9.97 21.50
C LEU A 235 -1.07 -11.03 21.63
N ILE A 236 -1.68 -11.17 22.81
CA ILE A 236 -2.81 -12.08 23.02
C ILE A 236 -3.98 -11.68 22.12
N LEU A 237 -4.39 -10.40 22.08
CA LEU A 237 -5.44 -9.93 21.16
C LEU A 237 -5.09 -10.24 19.71
N GLN A 238 -3.83 -10.08 19.32
CA GLN A 238 -3.40 -10.34 17.95
C GLN A 238 -3.59 -11.80 17.53
N THR A 239 -3.41 -12.78 18.46
CA THR A 239 -3.58 -14.20 18.16
C THR A 239 -5.02 -14.56 17.78
N TYR A 240 -6.00 -13.79 18.21
CA TYR A 240 -7.42 -13.97 17.87
C TYR A 240 -7.90 -13.02 16.78
N LEU A 241 -7.49 -11.75 16.83
CA LEU A 241 -7.98 -10.76 15.90
C LEU A 241 -7.31 -10.88 14.52
N GLY A 242 -6.01 -11.14 14.47
CA GLY A 242 -5.25 -11.18 13.22
C GLY A 242 -5.33 -9.88 12.43
N VAL A 243 -5.61 -8.72 13.05
CA VAL A 243 -5.66 -7.41 12.39
C VAL A 243 -4.26 -6.91 12.06
N ARG A 244 -4.12 -5.85 11.25
CA ARG A 244 -2.78 -5.25 11.07
C ARG A 244 -2.38 -4.54 12.36
N ALA A 245 -1.08 -4.49 12.64
CA ALA A 245 -0.60 -3.89 13.88
C ALA A 245 -1.01 -2.42 14.05
N GLY A 246 -1.15 -1.66 12.94
CA GLY A 246 -1.66 -0.30 12.99
C GLY A 246 -3.11 -0.22 13.46
N GLU A 247 -3.95 -1.17 13.08
CA GLU A 247 -5.33 -1.29 13.53
C GLU A 247 -5.38 -1.80 14.99
N LEU A 248 -4.57 -2.81 15.34
CA LEU A 248 -4.47 -3.31 16.71
C LEU A 248 -4.15 -2.19 17.72
N PHE A 249 -3.10 -1.42 17.44
CA PHE A 249 -2.68 -0.34 18.35
C PHE A 249 -3.57 0.91 18.30
N SER A 250 -4.51 0.97 17.36
CA SER A 250 -5.51 2.03 17.30
C SER A 250 -6.86 1.65 17.88
N LEU A 251 -7.01 0.42 18.38
CA LEU A 251 -8.24 0.01 19.05
C LEU A 251 -8.57 0.96 20.20
N THR A 252 -9.85 1.28 20.30
CA THR A 252 -10.42 2.06 21.39
C THR A 252 -11.36 1.20 22.21
N TRP A 253 -11.74 1.63 23.39
CA TRP A 253 -12.74 0.95 24.21
C TRP A 253 -14.09 0.86 23.50
N GLY A 254 -14.40 1.79 22.58
CA GLY A 254 -15.60 1.70 21.75
C GLY A 254 -15.62 0.54 20.74
N ASN A 255 -14.46 -0.07 20.47
CA ASN A 255 -14.39 -1.29 19.66
C ASN A 255 -14.65 -2.57 20.47
N ILE A 256 -14.71 -2.49 21.81
CA ILE A 256 -14.82 -3.63 22.70
C ILE A 256 -16.22 -3.63 23.35
N ASP A 257 -17.00 -4.62 23.03
CA ASP A 257 -18.21 -4.92 23.81
C ASP A 257 -17.81 -5.79 25.00
N LEU A 258 -17.69 -5.17 26.17
CA LEU A 258 -17.26 -5.86 27.39
C LEU A 258 -18.29 -6.88 27.89
N ALA A 259 -19.58 -6.72 27.56
CA ALA A 259 -20.63 -7.64 27.98
C ALA A 259 -20.50 -8.99 27.23
N THR A 260 -20.27 -8.92 25.91
CA THR A 260 -20.19 -10.11 25.05
C THR A 260 -18.77 -10.57 24.75
N GLY A 261 -17.74 -9.82 25.15
CA GLY A 261 -16.36 -10.09 24.77
C GLY A 261 -16.10 -9.94 23.27
N THR A 262 -16.90 -9.14 22.56
CA THR A 262 -16.80 -9.03 21.10
C THR A 262 -16.05 -7.76 20.69
N VAL A 263 -15.10 -7.90 19.79
CA VAL A 263 -14.40 -6.79 19.12
C VAL A 263 -15.10 -6.50 17.80
N ARG A 264 -15.58 -5.27 17.62
CA ARG A 264 -16.36 -4.83 16.46
C ARG A 264 -15.98 -3.45 15.97
N GLY A 265 -16.47 -3.08 14.77
CA GLY A 265 -16.26 -1.75 14.21
C GLY A 265 -14.81 -1.43 13.84
N VAL A 266 -13.98 -2.44 13.58
CA VAL A 266 -12.58 -2.25 13.19
C VAL A 266 -12.47 -2.14 11.67
N GLU A 267 -12.00 -0.99 11.19
CA GLU A 267 -11.77 -0.74 9.76
C GLU A 267 -10.29 -0.91 9.39
N SER A 268 -10.03 -1.58 8.28
CA SER A 268 -8.70 -1.64 7.70
C SER A 268 -8.31 -0.33 7.05
N ARG A 269 -7.35 0.38 7.59
CA ARG A 269 -6.83 1.65 7.06
C ARG A 269 -6.26 1.55 5.63
N LYS A 270 -5.82 0.34 5.23
CA LYS A 270 -5.23 0.11 3.90
C LYS A 270 -6.27 -0.23 2.84
N THR A 271 -7.33 -0.95 3.21
CA THR A 271 -8.31 -1.48 2.25
C THR A 271 -9.68 -0.85 2.38
N HIS A 272 -9.90 -0.04 3.43
CA HIS A 272 -11.19 0.55 3.80
C HIS A 272 -12.33 -0.48 3.93
N ARG A 273 -11.96 -1.73 4.31
CA ARG A 273 -12.90 -2.79 4.59
C ARG A 273 -13.04 -2.98 6.09
N MET A 274 -14.25 -3.24 6.51
CA MET A 274 -14.51 -3.65 7.90
C MET A 274 -13.99 -5.08 8.12
N TYR A 275 -13.34 -5.28 9.25
CA TYR A 275 -13.13 -6.63 9.76
C TYR A 275 -14.46 -7.19 10.24
N PRO A 276 -14.68 -8.52 10.13
CA PRO A 276 -15.83 -9.14 10.77
C PRO A 276 -15.73 -8.95 12.29
N ASP A 277 -16.87 -8.93 12.97
CA ASP A 277 -16.92 -8.97 14.42
C ASP A 277 -16.27 -10.26 14.92
N LYS A 278 -15.51 -10.16 16.02
CA LYS A 278 -14.69 -11.25 16.53
C LYS A 278 -14.93 -11.41 18.01
N THR A 279 -15.57 -12.52 18.38
CA THR A 279 -15.77 -12.88 19.77
C THR A 279 -14.49 -13.48 20.33
N LEU A 280 -14.03 -12.94 21.44
CA LEU A 280 -12.87 -13.41 22.17
C LEU A 280 -13.26 -14.57 23.10
N PRO A 281 -12.32 -15.47 23.43
CA PRO A 281 -12.53 -16.43 24.53
C PRO A 281 -12.84 -15.69 25.82
N GLU A 282 -13.65 -16.31 26.70
CA GLU A 282 -14.15 -15.67 27.93
C GLU A 282 -13.01 -15.15 28.81
N TRP A 283 -11.97 -15.97 29.01
CA TRP A 283 -10.81 -15.57 29.82
C TRP A 283 -10.11 -14.30 29.29
N GLN A 284 -10.12 -14.09 27.97
CA GLN A 284 -9.55 -12.88 27.37
C GLN A 284 -10.51 -11.69 27.51
N ALA A 285 -11.82 -11.93 27.41
CA ALA A 285 -12.82 -10.93 27.71
C ALA A 285 -12.73 -10.48 29.16
N ASP A 286 -12.54 -11.41 30.11
CA ASP A 286 -12.32 -11.10 31.52
C ASP A 286 -11.06 -10.30 31.76
N ARG A 287 -9.99 -10.59 31.05
CA ARG A 287 -8.76 -9.79 31.09
C ARG A 287 -8.99 -8.34 30.64
N LEU A 288 -9.81 -8.14 29.60
CA LEU A 288 -10.20 -6.80 29.15
C LEU A 288 -11.15 -6.11 30.15
N ARG A 289 -12.09 -6.83 30.76
CA ARG A 289 -12.94 -6.30 31.84
C ARG A 289 -12.10 -5.83 33.03
N ALA A 290 -11.12 -6.64 33.44
CA ALA A 290 -10.18 -6.27 34.49
C ALA A 290 -9.35 -5.03 34.12
N LYS A 291 -8.89 -4.93 32.86
CA LYS A 291 -8.17 -3.75 32.36
C LYS A 291 -9.04 -2.50 32.29
N ALA A 292 -10.32 -2.64 31.97
CA ALA A 292 -11.30 -1.53 31.95
C ALA A 292 -11.58 -1.00 33.37
N GLY A 293 -11.44 -1.86 34.39
CA GLY A 293 -11.72 -1.51 35.77
C GLY A 293 -13.22 -1.47 36.09
N ASN A 294 -13.53 -0.97 37.30
CA ASN A 294 -14.92 -0.79 37.73
C ASN A 294 -15.58 0.40 37.00
N PRO A 295 -16.92 0.40 36.84
CA PRO A 295 -17.63 1.56 36.32
C PRO A 295 -17.34 2.85 37.11
N PRO A 296 -17.27 4.01 36.42
CA PRO A 296 -17.47 4.18 34.98
C PRO A 296 -16.29 3.64 34.15
N HIS A 297 -16.58 2.79 33.15
CA HIS A 297 -15.57 2.30 32.21
C HIS A 297 -14.95 3.45 31.39
N PRO A 298 -13.77 3.25 30.80
CA PRO A 298 -13.17 4.25 29.94
C PRO A 298 -14.10 4.66 28.81
N ALA A 299 -14.11 5.95 28.47
CA ALA A 299 -14.96 6.45 27.38
C ALA A 299 -14.62 5.75 26.04
N PRO A 300 -15.63 5.53 25.17
CA PRO A 300 -15.45 4.77 23.92
C PRO A 300 -14.31 5.26 23.01
N GLY A 301 -14.00 6.56 23.00
CA GLY A 301 -12.92 7.15 22.20
C GLY A 301 -11.52 6.97 22.79
N VAL A 302 -11.41 6.50 24.03
CA VAL A 302 -10.09 6.27 24.68
C VAL A 302 -9.43 5.04 24.09
N ARG A 303 -8.13 5.15 23.76
CA ARG A 303 -7.36 4.03 23.21
C ARG A 303 -7.19 2.91 24.23
N LEU A 304 -7.26 1.68 23.74
CA LEU A 304 -6.96 0.49 24.54
C LEU A 304 -5.48 0.46 24.98
N PHE A 305 -4.59 0.97 24.09
CA PHE A 305 -3.15 1.10 24.32
C PHE A 305 -2.75 2.56 24.20
N ASP A 306 -2.50 3.21 25.32
CA ASP A 306 -2.15 4.65 25.38
C ASP A 306 -0.63 4.85 25.16
N ARG A 307 -0.12 4.38 24.00
CA ARG A 307 1.29 4.54 23.65
C ARG A 307 1.47 4.75 22.17
N ALA A 308 2.59 5.38 21.80
CA ALA A 308 2.97 5.50 20.41
C ALA A 308 3.18 4.12 19.76
N GLN A 309 2.72 3.96 18.54
CA GLN A 309 2.79 2.70 17.81
C GLN A 309 4.22 2.13 17.74
N ALA A 310 5.23 2.97 17.53
CA ALA A 310 6.63 2.55 17.50
C ALA A 310 7.09 1.94 18.84
N THR A 311 6.63 2.50 19.96
CA THR A 311 6.90 1.95 21.30
C THR A 311 6.24 0.60 21.46
N MET A 312 4.95 0.45 21.09
CA MET A 312 4.25 -0.83 21.14
C MET A 312 4.93 -1.90 20.29
N TYR A 313 5.38 -1.56 19.07
CA TYR A 313 6.15 -2.51 18.23
C TYR A 313 7.43 -2.99 18.94
N ARG A 314 8.17 -2.07 19.54
CA ARG A 314 9.41 -2.39 20.25
C ARG A 314 9.13 -3.31 21.44
N GLU A 315 8.17 -2.97 22.28
CA GLU A 315 7.82 -3.78 23.48
C GLU A 315 7.32 -5.17 23.09
N CYS A 316 6.43 -5.29 22.10
CA CYS A 316 5.97 -6.58 21.59
C CYS A 316 7.13 -7.44 21.06
N ARG A 317 8.07 -6.84 20.30
CA ARG A 317 9.24 -7.59 19.80
C ARG A 317 10.14 -8.07 20.94
N LEU A 318 10.39 -7.23 21.93
CA LEU A 318 11.18 -7.59 23.11
C LEU A 318 10.51 -8.71 23.89
N LEU A 319 9.20 -8.63 24.07
CA LEU A 319 8.42 -9.65 24.75
C LEU A 319 8.44 -10.98 24.00
N LEU A 320 8.23 -10.99 22.69
CA LEU A 320 8.32 -12.20 21.87
C LEU A 320 9.67 -12.90 22.03
N ASN A 321 10.78 -12.13 22.06
CA ASN A 321 12.10 -12.72 22.33
C ASN A 321 12.17 -13.34 23.74
N LYS A 322 11.61 -12.67 24.77
CA LYS A 322 11.59 -13.15 26.16
C LYS A 322 10.77 -14.43 26.34
N VAL A 323 9.69 -14.58 25.59
CA VAL A 323 8.86 -15.81 25.63
C VAL A 323 9.32 -16.89 24.64
N GLY A 324 10.58 -16.83 24.20
CA GLY A 324 11.20 -17.88 23.38
C GLY A 324 10.75 -17.87 21.91
N GLN A 325 10.27 -16.75 21.40
CA GLN A 325 9.82 -16.61 20.01
C GLN A 325 10.67 -15.57 19.21
N PRO A 326 12.01 -15.73 19.16
CA PRO A 326 12.85 -14.82 18.39
C PRO A 326 12.51 -14.92 16.90
N GLY A 327 12.52 -13.78 16.22
CA GLY A 327 12.18 -13.70 14.79
C GLY A 327 10.68 -13.69 14.46
N LEU A 328 9.80 -13.99 15.43
CA LEU A 328 8.36 -13.80 15.26
C LEU A 328 8.02 -12.30 15.34
N SER A 329 7.12 -11.85 14.49
CA SER A 329 6.61 -10.47 14.49
C SER A 329 5.09 -10.45 14.71
N ILE A 330 4.55 -9.28 15.06
CA ILE A 330 3.08 -9.07 15.11
C ILE A 330 2.44 -9.42 13.77
N HIS A 331 3.15 -9.13 12.66
CA HIS A 331 2.69 -9.50 11.34
C HIS A 331 2.78 -11.01 11.08
N GLY A 332 3.79 -11.67 11.61
CA GLY A 332 3.93 -13.14 11.63
C GLY A 332 2.76 -13.81 12.35
N ILE A 333 2.34 -13.27 13.51
CA ILE A 333 1.13 -13.76 14.23
C ILE A 333 -0.11 -13.59 13.34
N ARG A 334 -0.30 -12.44 12.70
CA ARG A 334 -1.42 -12.24 11.76
C ARG A 334 -1.38 -13.24 10.60
N LYS A 335 -0.21 -13.54 10.04
CA LYS A 335 -0.05 -14.56 9.00
C LYS A 335 -0.43 -15.94 9.55
N THR A 336 -0.02 -16.26 10.76
CA THR A 336 -0.39 -17.51 11.43
C THR A 336 -1.91 -17.64 11.58
N VAL A 337 -2.59 -16.61 12.07
CA VAL A 337 -4.06 -16.60 12.16
C VAL A 337 -4.69 -16.83 10.79
N GLY A 338 -4.19 -16.13 9.77
CA GLY A 338 -4.67 -16.32 8.41
C GLY A 338 -4.44 -17.72 7.86
N SER A 339 -3.29 -18.33 8.16
CA SER A 339 -2.99 -19.73 7.77
C SER A 339 -3.94 -20.72 8.45
N ILE A 340 -4.13 -20.60 9.75
CA ILE A 340 -5.04 -21.47 10.51
C ILE A 340 -6.47 -21.39 9.94
N ILE A 341 -6.95 -20.19 9.65
CA ILE A 341 -8.30 -20.00 9.07
C ILE A 341 -8.34 -20.53 7.63
N PHE A 342 -7.28 -20.32 6.86
CA PHE A 342 -7.17 -20.83 5.50
C PHE A 342 -7.24 -22.36 5.46
N ASP A 343 -6.48 -23.02 6.31
CA ASP A 343 -6.40 -24.48 6.39
C ASP A 343 -7.74 -25.09 6.85
N THR A 344 -8.50 -24.37 7.68
CA THR A 344 -9.77 -24.86 8.25
C THR A 344 -10.98 -24.51 7.35
N TYR A 345 -11.03 -23.28 6.81
CA TYR A 345 -12.23 -22.72 6.17
C TYR A 345 -11.97 -22.20 4.73
N GLY A 346 -10.74 -22.32 4.23
CA GLY A 346 -10.35 -21.95 2.88
C GLY A 346 -10.08 -20.46 2.67
N ALA A 347 -9.64 -20.14 1.44
CA ALA A 347 -9.11 -18.83 1.05
C ALA A 347 -10.09 -17.66 1.25
N ARG A 348 -11.38 -17.89 0.98
CA ARG A 348 -12.41 -16.82 1.10
C ARG A 348 -12.63 -16.43 2.55
N ALA A 349 -12.70 -17.41 3.45
CA ALA A 349 -12.84 -17.16 4.89
C ALA A 349 -11.63 -16.42 5.46
N ALA A 350 -10.41 -16.87 5.13
CA ALA A 350 -9.19 -16.20 5.54
C ALA A 350 -9.10 -14.75 4.99
N ALA A 351 -9.48 -14.53 3.73
CA ALA A 351 -9.51 -13.17 3.14
C ALA A 351 -10.51 -12.26 3.85
N ALA A 352 -11.71 -12.77 4.16
CA ALA A 352 -12.73 -12.03 4.90
C ALA A 352 -12.25 -11.70 6.33
N TRP A 353 -11.73 -12.70 7.05
CA TRP A 353 -11.22 -12.54 8.42
C TRP A 353 -10.12 -11.48 8.51
N LEU A 354 -9.23 -11.45 7.52
CA LEU A 354 -8.10 -10.54 7.45
C LEU A 354 -8.43 -9.19 6.77
N ALA A 355 -9.66 -8.96 6.32
CA ALA A 355 -10.09 -7.80 5.54
C ALA A 355 -9.16 -7.54 4.33
N HIS A 356 -8.84 -8.60 3.57
CA HIS A 356 -8.08 -8.47 2.32
C HIS A 356 -9.00 -7.97 1.20
N SER A 357 -8.51 -7.01 0.41
CA SER A 357 -9.26 -6.48 -0.75
C SER A 357 -9.32 -7.48 -1.92
N ASN A 358 -8.36 -8.40 -1.99
CA ASN A 358 -8.25 -9.41 -3.04
C ASN A 358 -7.90 -10.76 -2.41
N VAL A 359 -8.69 -11.79 -2.73
CA VAL A 359 -8.47 -13.18 -2.30
C VAL A 359 -7.12 -13.71 -2.80
N GLN A 360 -6.65 -13.26 -3.98
CA GLN A 360 -5.33 -13.61 -4.51
C GLN A 360 -4.18 -13.25 -3.55
N THR A 361 -4.34 -12.18 -2.77
CA THR A 361 -3.39 -11.83 -1.72
C THR A 361 -3.30 -12.94 -0.67
N THR A 362 -4.42 -13.52 -0.30
CA THR A 362 -4.49 -14.63 0.65
C THR A 362 -3.88 -15.89 0.05
N ILE A 363 -4.27 -16.23 -1.17
CA ILE A 363 -3.73 -17.40 -1.89
C ILE A 363 -2.22 -17.31 -2.01
N ALA A 364 -1.69 -16.15 -2.46
CA ALA A 364 -0.25 -15.95 -2.63
C ALA A 364 0.58 -16.10 -1.34
N TYR A 365 -0.06 -15.92 -0.18
CA TYR A 365 0.64 -16.04 1.11
C TYR A 365 0.46 -17.42 1.78
N TYR A 366 -0.65 -18.10 1.54
CA TYR A 366 -1.04 -19.29 2.32
C TYR A 366 -1.09 -20.58 1.49
N VAL A 367 -1.18 -20.53 0.17
CA VAL A 367 -1.04 -21.73 -0.65
C VAL A 367 0.43 -22.13 -0.62
N LYS A 368 0.76 -23.08 0.24
CA LYS A 368 1.94 -23.89 0.03
C LYS A 368 1.64 -24.75 -1.20
N LEU A 369 2.34 -24.50 -2.29
CA LEU A 369 2.45 -25.46 -3.37
C LEU A 369 3.38 -26.59 -2.90
N ASP A 370 2.97 -27.32 -1.85
CA ASP A 370 3.50 -28.65 -1.58
C ASP A 370 3.04 -29.48 -2.79
N GLY A 371 3.99 -29.96 -3.57
CA GLY A 371 3.77 -30.60 -4.86
C GLY A 371 2.97 -31.91 -4.85
N ALA A 372 2.15 -32.17 -3.85
CA ALA A 372 1.10 -33.15 -3.86
C ALA A 372 -0.15 -32.52 -4.48
N MET A 373 -0.35 -32.74 -5.79
CA MET A 373 -1.68 -32.61 -6.38
C MET A 373 -2.61 -33.48 -5.58
N PRO A 374 -3.76 -32.96 -5.08
CA PRO A 374 -4.79 -33.83 -4.53
C PRO A 374 -5.14 -34.85 -5.61
N GLU A 375 -5.20 -36.11 -5.26
CA GLU A 375 -5.81 -37.14 -6.10
C GLU A 375 -7.17 -36.61 -6.55
N GLY A 376 -7.46 -36.76 -7.82
CA GLY A 376 -8.51 -36.00 -8.51
C GLY A 376 -9.90 -36.06 -7.87
N PRO A 377 -10.89 -35.31 -8.39
CA PRO A 377 -12.20 -35.12 -7.77
C PRO A 377 -13.02 -36.44 -7.62
N VAL A 378 -12.55 -37.53 -8.18
CA VAL A 378 -13.18 -38.84 -8.10
C VAL A 378 -13.28 -39.31 -6.64
N ASP A 379 -12.25 -39.12 -5.81
CA ASP A 379 -12.25 -39.57 -4.42
C ASP A 379 -13.12 -38.70 -3.50
N LEU A 380 -13.37 -37.45 -3.89
CA LEU A 380 -14.27 -36.55 -3.14
C LEU A 380 -15.74 -36.82 -3.51
N LEU A 381 -16.00 -37.33 -4.70
CA LEU A 381 -17.36 -37.66 -5.18
C LEU A 381 -17.81 -39.07 -4.73
N ASN A 382 -16.86 -39.96 -4.43
CA ASN A 382 -17.14 -41.33 -3.97
C ASN A 382 -17.25 -41.49 -2.45
N ARG A 383 -17.15 -40.43 -1.65
CA ARG A 383 -17.39 -40.46 -0.20
C ARG A 383 -18.85 -40.31 0.20
N GLY A 384 -19.76 -40.75 -0.65
CA GLY A 384 -21.21 -40.72 -0.48
C GLY A 384 -21.86 -42.09 -0.52
N GLU A 385 -21.18 -43.18 -0.12
CA GLU A 385 -21.80 -44.46 0.20
C GLU A 385 -21.39 -44.91 1.61
#